data_f01174065602a3efe2b6d7d304d8cd15
#
_entry.id   f01174065602a3efe2b6d7d304d8cd15
#
_cell.length_a   1.000
_cell.length_b   1.000
_cell.length_c   1.000
_cell.angle_alpha   90.00
_cell.angle_beta   90.00
_cell.angle_gamma   90.00
#
_symmetry.space_group_name_H-M   'P 1'
#
loop_
_entity.id
_entity.type
_entity.pdbx_description
1 polymer ?
#
loop_
_entity_poly.entity_id
_entity_poly.type
_entity_poly.pdbx_seq_one_letter_code
_entity_poly.pdbx_strand_id
1 'polypeptide(L)'
;PIEELTVTSPYVSLENGVKVGMPLREAVTKKGMEAMIMYDEMFDQGIVYIAYGKNLRINVVNEELDDLTEQTKRKALDMTANGDLAKTSELESESIQLTPEDFKPEAKVTCFYIDRRFEK
;
A
#
# COMPACT_ATOMS: atom_id res chain seq x y z
N PRO A 1 9.47 17.58 -17.59
CA PRO A 1 8.20 16.91 -17.34
C PRO A 1 8.06 16.48 -15.88
N ILE A 2 6.83 16.46 -15.41
CA ILE A 2 6.52 16.01 -14.07
C ILE A 2 6.44 14.50 -14.10
N GLU A 3 7.29 13.83 -13.31
CA GLU A 3 7.31 12.37 -13.23
C GLU A 3 6.48 11.83 -12.09
N GLU A 4 6.24 12.64 -11.06
CA GLU A 4 5.46 12.25 -9.89
C GLU A 4 4.37 13.27 -9.62
N LEU A 5 3.21 12.77 -9.21
CA LEU A 5 2.07 13.63 -8.90
C LEU A 5 1.35 13.07 -7.68
N THR A 6 1.06 13.95 -6.72
CA THR A 6 0.26 13.60 -5.55
C THR A 6 -1.10 14.27 -5.68
N VAL A 7 -2.16 13.48 -5.60
CA VAL A 7 -3.54 13.97 -5.70
C VAL A 7 -4.22 13.80 -4.35
N THR A 8 -4.67 14.91 -3.78
CA THR A 8 -5.36 14.93 -2.48
C THR A 8 -6.83 15.35 -2.58
N SER A 9 -7.28 15.71 -3.79
CA SER A 9 -8.64 16.21 -4.01
C SER A 9 -9.68 15.09 -3.90
N PRO A 10 -10.77 15.29 -3.12
CA PRO A 10 -11.84 14.31 -3.03
C PRO A 10 -12.72 14.27 -4.28
N TYR A 11 -12.50 15.19 -5.22
CA TYR A 11 -13.27 15.24 -6.47
C TYR A 11 -12.65 14.44 -7.61
N VAL A 12 -11.42 13.93 -7.39
CA VAL A 12 -10.74 13.10 -8.39
C VAL A 12 -10.93 11.64 -8.02
N SER A 13 -11.33 10.82 -8.98
CA SER A 13 -11.47 9.38 -8.77
C SER A 13 -10.69 8.62 -9.84
N LEU A 14 -10.23 7.42 -9.47
CA LEU A 14 -9.65 6.48 -10.42
C LEU A 14 -10.77 5.85 -11.25
N GLU A 15 -10.42 5.22 -12.37
CA GLU A 15 -11.40 4.58 -13.25
C GLU A 15 -12.28 3.55 -12.53
N ASN A 16 -11.72 2.87 -11.53
CA ASN A 16 -12.45 1.86 -10.76
C ASN A 16 -13.32 2.45 -9.65
N GLY A 17 -13.37 3.77 -9.52
CA GLY A 17 -14.20 4.45 -8.53
C GLY A 17 -13.52 4.78 -7.20
N VAL A 18 -12.24 4.41 -7.04
CA VAL A 18 -11.50 4.76 -5.82
C VAL A 18 -11.24 6.26 -5.79
N LYS A 19 -11.52 6.90 -4.66
CA LYS A 19 -11.31 8.33 -4.48
C LYS A 19 -10.82 8.65 -3.08
N VAL A 20 -10.23 9.83 -2.93
CA VAL A 20 -9.77 10.34 -1.64
C VAL A 20 -10.97 10.48 -0.69
N GLY A 21 -10.79 10.05 0.55
CA GLY A 21 -11.83 10.06 1.58
C GLY A 21 -12.63 8.77 1.68
N MET A 22 -12.49 7.87 0.71
CA MET A 22 -13.15 6.58 0.73
C MET A 22 -12.52 5.68 1.81
N PRO A 23 -13.33 4.86 2.53
CA PRO A 23 -12.75 3.89 3.44
C PRO A 23 -11.81 2.93 2.72
N LEU A 24 -10.65 2.62 3.33
CA LEU A 24 -9.72 1.68 2.74
C LEU A 24 -10.34 0.30 2.55
N ARG A 25 -11.21 -0.13 3.47
CA ARG A 25 -11.92 -1.40 3.34
C ARG A 25 -12.73 -1.51 2.05
N GLU A 26 -13.28 -0.38 1.59
CA GLU A 26 -14.03 -0.35 0.35
C GLU A 26 -13.08 -0.24 -0.84
N ALA A 27 -12.08 0.64 -0.76
CA ALA A 27 -11.14 0.90 -1.85
C ALA A 27 -10.43 -0.36 -2.32
N VAL A 28 -9.97 -1.20 -1.39
CA VAL A 28 -9.20 -2.41 -1.74
C VAL A 28 -10.05 -3.49 -2.40
N THR A 29 -11.39 -3.37 -2.38
CA THR A 29 -12.29 -4.30 -3.08
C THR A 29 -12.50 -3.92 -4.53
N LYS A 30 -12.10 -2.71 -4.95
CA LYS A 30 -12.34 -2.24 -6.31
C LYS A 30 -11.45 -2.96 -7.30
N LYS A 31 -11.95 -3.07 -8.53
CA LYS A 31 -11.24 -3.79 -9.59
C LYS A 31 -9.83 -3.23 -9.82
N GLY A 32 -8.87 -4.11 -9.92
CA GLY A 32 -7.49 -3.75 -10.22
C GLY A 32 -6.66 -3.31 -9.02
N MET A 33 -7.26 -3.25 -7.84
CA MET A 33 -6.53 -2.88 -6.62
C MET A 33 -5.77 -4.07 -6.06
N GLU A 34 -4.54 -3.81 -5.62
CA GLU A 34 -3.72 -4.78 -4.91
C GLU A 34 -3.28 -4.16 -3.59
N ALA A 35 -3.41 -4.91 -2.51
CA ALA A 35 -2.97 -4.47 -1.19
C ALA A 35 -2.16 -5.58 -0.54
N MET A 36 -0.97 -5.23 -0.05
CA MET A 36 -0.07 -6.22 0.53
C MET A 36 0.90 -5.57 1.52
N ILE A 37 1.52 -6.41 2.33
CA ILE A 37 2.64 -6.01 3.16
C ILE A 37 3.90 -6.59 2.49
N MET A 38 4.91 -5.73 2.29
CA MET A 38 6.20 -6.11 1.73
C MET A 38 7.30 -5.69 2.69
N TYR A 39 8.38 -6.46 2.71
CA TYR A 39 9.53 -6.10 3.54
C TYR A 39 10.25 -4.88 2.97
N ASP A 40 10.57 -3.93 3.84
CA ASP A 40 11.39 -2.76 3.52
C ASP A 40 12.72 -2.88 4.25
N GLU A 41 13.79 -3.08 3.48
CA GLU A 41 15.13 -3.24 4.01
C GLU A 41 15.62 -1.99 4.76
N MET A 42 15.25 -0.80 4.30
CA MET A 42 15.67 0.46 4.91
C MET A 42 15.18 0.58 6.35
N PHE A 43 13.95 0.20 6.62
CA PHE A 43 13.35 0.28 7.95
C PHE A 43 13.39 -1.04 8.70
N ASP A 44 13.84 -2.11 8.05
CA ASP A 44 13.88 -3.47 8.60
C ASP A 44 12.53 -3.87 9.21
N GLN A 45 11.46 -3.66 8.44
CA GLN A 45 10.11 -4.04 8.82
C GLN A 45 9.21 -4.14 7.58
N GLY A 46 8.03 -4.71 7.76
CA GLY A 46 7.04 -4.71 6.69
C GLY A 46 6.42 -3.34 6.51
N ILE A 47 6.10 -3.00 5.26
CA ILE A 47 5.37 -1.78 4.93
C ILE A 47 4.11 -2.15 4.14
N VAL A 48 3.10 -1.29 4.21
CA VAL A 48 1.86 -1.45 3.43
C VAL A 48 2.10 -0.92 2.03
N TYR A 49 1.68 -1.69 1.04
CA TYR A 49 1.73 -1.30 -0.36
C TYR A 49 0.35 -1.51 -0.97
N ILE A 50 -0.23 -0.42 -1.49
CA ILE A 50 -1.55 -0.45 -2.14
C ILE A 50 -1.39 0.18 -3.52
N ALA A 51 -1.75 -0.56 -4.56
CA ALA A 51 -1.54 -0.13 -5.94
C ALA A 51 -2.75 -0.42 -6.81
N TYR A 52 -2.84 0.32 -7.91
CA TYR A 52 -3.88 0.13 -8.93
C TYR A 52 -3.21 -0.07 -10.28
N GLY A 53 -3.52 -1.21 -10.90
CA GLY A 53 -3.04 -1.54 -12.24
C GLY A 53 -1.60 -2.00 -12.28
N LYS A 54 -1.19 -2.46 -13.45
CA LYS A 54 0.14 -3.03 -13.67
C LYS A 54 1.08 -2.09 -14.41
N ASN A 55 0.54 -1.27 -15.31
CA ASN A 55 1.34 -0.45 -16.22
C ASN A 55 1.44 1.00 -15.78
N LEU A 56 0.61 1.43 -14.86
CA LEU A 56 0.63 2.76 -14.29
C LEU A 56 0.74 2.61 -12.79
N ARG A 57 1.83 3.07 -12.23
CA ARG A 57 2.02 3.01 -10.78
C ARG A 57 1.25 4.15 -10.13
N ILE A 58 0.01 3.83 -9.85
CA ILE A 58 -0.83 4.68 -9.03
C ILE A 58 -0.85 4.01 -7.67
N ASN A 59 -0.17 4.61 -6.73
CA ASN A 59 -0.20 4.12 -5.37
C ASN A 59 -1.28 4.89 -4.62
N VAL A 60 -2.18 4.16 -4.01
CA VAL A 60 -3.12 4.74 -3.08
C VAL A 60 -2.36 4.83 -1.76
N VAL A 61 -2.05 6.05 -1.36
CA VAL A 61 -1.14 6.23 -0.23
C VAL A 61 -1.91 6.40 1.07
N ASN A 62 -2.02 5.31 1.79
CA ASN A 62 -2.06 5.27 3.23
C ASN A 62 -1.11 4.14 3.61
N GLU A 63 0.18 4.36 3.40
CA GLU A 63 1.18 3.33 3.64
C GLU A 63 1.55 3.23 5.12
N GLU A 64 0.67 3.67 5.99
CA GLU A 64 0.94 3.68 7.41
C GLU A 64 0.42 2.41 8.08
N LEU A 65 1.27 1.80 8.89
CA LEU A 65 0.89 0.62 9.65
C LEU A 65 -0.29 0.89 10.58
N ASP A 66 -0.49 2.15 10.97
CA ASP A 66 -1.60 2.53 11.85
C ASP A 66 -2.96 2.41 11.19
N ASP A 67 -3.01 2.28 9.87
CA ASP A 67 -4.27 2.00 9.15
C ASP A 67 -4.67 0.53 9.25
N LEU A 68 -3.78 -0.32 9.71
CA LEU A 68 -4.03 -1.75 9.87
C LEU A 68 -4.58 -2.06 11.26
N THR A 69 -5.33 -3.17 11.34
CA THR A 69 -5.72 -3.70 12.65
C THR A 69 -4.46 -4.07 13.43
N GLU A 70 -4.56 -4.12 14.76
CA GLU A 70 -3.41 -4.43 15.61
C GLU A 70 -2.80 -5.80 15.26
N GLN A 71 -3.62 -6.77 14.93
CA GLN A 71 -3.16 -8.10 14.57
C GLN A 71 -2.32 -8.07 13.28
N THR A 72 -2.80 -7.37 12.27
CA THR A 72 -2.11 -7.26 10.98
C THR A 72 -0.87 -6.39 11.09
N LYS A 73 -0.94 -5.31 11.86
CA LYS A 73 0.21 -4.45 12.15
C LYS A 73 1.35 -5.26 12.78
N ARG A 74 1.01 -6.18 13.69
CA ARG A 74 2.02 -7.04 14.32
C ARG A 74 2.74 -7.90 13.29
N LYS A 75 2.03 -8.42 12.31
CA LYS A 75 2.65 -9.22 11.23
C LYS A 75 3.68 -8.41 10.47
N ALA A 76 3.39 -7.14 10.20
CA ALA A 76 4.32 -6.26 9.50
C ALA A 76 5.55 -5.97 10.37
N LEU A 77 5.36 -5.69 11.64
CA LEU A 77 6.46 -5.39 12.57
C LEU A 77 7.35 -6.60 12.82
N ASP A 78 6.80 -7.81 12.70
CA ASP A 78 7.57 -9.04 12.89
C ASP A 78 8.45 -9.39 11.68
N MET A 79 8.29 -8.68 10.56
CA MET A 79 9.16 -8.83 9.39
C MET A 79 10.46 -8.07 9.61
N THR A 80 11.39 -8.68 10.32
CA THR A 80 12.68 -8.07 10.64
C THR A 80 13.81 -9.07 10.48
N ALA A 81 14.91 -8.65 9.89
CA ALA A 81 16.08 -9.48 9.64
C ALA A 81 17.16 -9.30 10.70
N ASN A 82 17.15 -8.17 11.42
CA ASN A 82 18.15 -7.84 12.44
C ASN A 82 19.60 -8.00 11.95
N GLY A 83 19.85 -7.58 10.70
CA GLY A 83 21.19 -7.63 10.13
C GLY A 83 21.59 -8.97 9.51
N ASP A 84 20.71 -9.97 9.54
CA ASP A 84 20.98 -11.28 8.94
C ASP A 84 20.70 -11.22 7.44
N LEU A 85 21.73 -11.33 6.60
CA LEU A 85 21.60 -11.23 5.14
C LEU A 85 20.74 -12.34 4.55
N ALA A 86 20.84 -13.55 5.08
CA ALA A 86 20.01 -14.67 4.60
C ALA A 86 18.54 -14.41 4.91
N LYS A 87 18.26 -13.89 6.09
CA LYS A 87 16.90 -13.54 6.50
C LYS A 87 16.35 -12.38 5.65
N THR A 88 17.19 -11.38 5.35
CA THR A 88 16.81 -10.27 4.48
C THR A 88 16.38 -10.79 3.11
N SER A 89 17.15 -11.67 2.50
CA SER A 89 16.81 -12.24 1.19
C SER A 89 15.50 -13.02 1.23
N GLU A 90 15.26 -13.76 2.31
CA GLU A 90 14.02 -14.50 2.51
C GLU A 90 12.83 -13.55 2.60
N LEU A 91 12.95 -12.47 3.39
CA LEU A 91 11.90 -11.49 3.58
C LEU A 91 11.58 -10.72 2.30
N GLU A 92 12.60 -10.40 1.50
CA GLU A 92 12.42 -9.69 0.24
C GLU A 92 11.59 -10.47 -0.78
N SER A 93 11.57 -11.80 -0.66
CA SER A 93 10.78 -12.65 -1.55
C SER A 93 9.37 -12.91 -1.04
N GLU A 94 9.03 -12.46 0.16
CA GLU A 94 7.72 -12.66 0.77
C GLU A 94 6.83 -11.44 0.60
N SER A 95 5.53 -11.70 0.47
CA SER A 95 4.52 -10.66 0.58
C SER A 95 3.31 -11.24 1.27
N ILE A 96 2.61 -10.39 2.03
CA ILE A 96 1.40 -10.78 2.74
C ILE A 96 0.23 -10.05 2.07
N GLN A 97 -0.67 -10.80 1.44
CA GLN A 97 -1.86 -10.20 0.81
C GLN A 97 -2.81 -9.71 1.88
N LEU A 98 -3.32 -8.50 1.69
CA LEU A 98 -4.27 -7.88 2.61
C LEU A 98 -5.68 -8.00 2.08
N THR A 99 -6.62 -8.20 3.01
CA THR A 99 -8.05 -8.22 2.75
C THR A 99 -8.69 -6.99 3.39
N PRO A 100 -9.95 -6.64 3.06
CA PRO A 100 -10.59 -5.50 3.69
C PRO A 100 -10.57 -5.53 5.23
N GLU A 101 -10.68 -6.71 5.83
CA GLU A 101 -10.69 -6.87 7.28
C GLU A 101 -9.35 -6.56 7.95
N ASP A 102 -8.26 -6.51 7.18
CA ASP A 102 -6.95 -6.17 7.70
C ASP A 102 -6.80 -4.67 8.01
N PHE A 103 -7.71 -3.86 7.49
CA PHE A 103 -7.70 -2.41 7.73
C PHE A 103 -8.68 -2.02 8.83
N LYS A 104 -8.34 -0.97 9.57
CA LYS A 104 -9.27 -0.41 10.56
C LYS A 104 -10.50 0.16 9.86
N PRO A 105 -11.70 0.07 10.47
CA PRO A 105 -12.90 0.61 9.83
C PRO A 105 -12.83 2.11 9.51
N GLU A 106 -12.12 2.88 10.34
CA GLU A 106 -11.99 4.33 10.18
C GLU A 106 -10.86 4.74 9.20
N ALA A 107 -10.04 3.79 8.75
CA ALA A 107 -8.94 4.10 7.82
C ALA A 107 -9.49 4.50 6.46
N LYS A 108 -8.96 5.59 5.90
CA LYS A 108 -9.44 6.18 4.65
C LYS A 108 -8.30 6.44 3.68
N VAL A 109 -8.64 6.49 2.40
CA VAL A 109 -7.72 6.95 1.37
C VAL A 109 -7.44 8.43 1.59
N THR A 110 -6.17 8.81 1.75
CA THR A 110 -5.78 10.21 1.98
C THR A 110 -5.26 10.89 0.72
N CYS A 111 -4.63 10.14 -0.17
CA CYS A 111 -4.15 10.71 -1.43
C CYS A 111 -3.83 9.58 -2.42
N PHE A 112 -3.64 9.99 -3.68
CA PHE A 112 -3.09 9.12 -4.71
C PHE A 112 -1.68 9.59 -5.03
N TYR A 113 -0.78 8.64 -5.28
CA TYR A 113 0.56 8.93 -5.75
C TYR A 113 0.72 8.29 -7.11
N ILE A 114 0.97 9.12 -8.11
CA ILE A 114 1.11 8.69 -9.50
C ILE A 114 2.56 8.87 -9.90
N ASP A 115 3.22 7.76 -10.22
CA ASP A 115 4.60 7.79 -10.70
C ASP A 115 4.60 7.53 -12.20
N ARG A 116 4.76 8.59 -12.97
CA ARG A 116 4.67 8.54 -14.43
C ARG A 116 5.91 7.96 -15.10
N ARG A 117 6.97 7.73 -14.35
CA ARG A 117 8.18 7.11 -14.89
C ARG A 117 7.92 5.70 -15.42
N PHE A 118 6.86 5.06 -14.94
CA PHE A 118 6.50 3.70 -15.33
C PHE A 118 5.33 3.65 -16.31
N GLU A 119 4.84 4.81 -16.72
CA GLU A 119 3.76 4.90 -17.71
C GLU A 119 4.33 4.59 -19.10
N LYS A 120 3.59 3.79 -19.84
CA LYS A 120 3.95 3.42 -21.21
C LYS A 120 2.84 3.78 -22.19
#